data_44af4b08d1066c1e690ef414adb025aa
#
_entry.id   44af4b08d1066c1e690ef414adb025aa
#
_cell.length_a   1.000
_cell.length_b   1.000
_cell.length_c   1.000
_cell.angle_alpha   90.00
_cell.angle_beta   90.00
_cell.angle_gamma   90.00
#
_symmetry.space_group_name_H-M   'P 1'
#
loop_
_entity.id
_entity.type
_entity.pdbx_description
1 polymer ?
#
loop_
_entity_poly.entity_id
_entity_poly.type
_entity_poly.pdbx_seq_one_letter_code
_entity_poly.pdbx_strand_id
1 'polypeptide(L)'
;MNDFPKGKMTRRDFMKAAIVSIGGLIGASIGLPAIGYIIGPALKQGVATWIRLGPVSKVELNNPTLFKTTIETQTGWINTQEEISAYILTDNGQDFVAMSNICTHLGCRVRWIADDGKFHCPCHNGVFAKDGTVVSGPPPRPLDRFETKVEDGILYVKRG
;
A
#
# COMPACT_ATOMS: atom_id res chain seq x y z
N MET A 1 -50.98 37.08 5.48
CA MET A 1 -50.77 36.63 6.88
C MET A 1 -51.20 35.19 6.92
N ASN A 2 -50.28 34.25 6.90
CA ASN A 2 -50.60 32.82 6.88
C ASN A 2 -50.64 32.33 8.34
N ASP A 3 -51.86 32.15 8.82
CA ASP A 3 -52.13 31.48 10.10
C ASP A 3 -51.76 29.98 9.95
N PHE A 4 -50.64 29.60 10.49
CA PHE A 4 -50.39 28.17 10.72
C PHE A 4 -51.25 27.70 11.88
N PRO A 5 -52.08 26.66 11.71
CA PRO A 5 -52.91 26.15 12.78
C PRO A 5 -51.98 25.61 13.90
N LYS A 6 -52.04 26.18 15.07
CA LYS A 6 -51.43 25.65 16.28
C LYS A 6 -52.18 24.36 16.70
N GLY A 7 -51.95 23.27 15.96
CA GLY A 7 -52.47 21.95 16.30
C GLY A 7 -51.80 21.46 17.60
N LYS A 8 -52.61 21.25 18.63
CA LYS A 8 -52.16 20.59 19.87
C LYS A 8 -51.63 19.21 19.48
N MET A 9 -50.36 18.96 19.77
CA MET A 9 -49.70 17.67 19.53
C MET A 9 -50.49 16.57 20.28
N THR A 10 -50.94 15.54 19.55
CA THR A 10 -51.64 14.41 20.17
C THR A 10 -50.62 13.49 20.86
N ARG A 11 -51.05 12.68 21.83
CA ARG A 11 -50.22 11.68 22.47
C ARG A 11 -49.54 10.75 21.45
N ARG A 12 -50.26 10.41 20.37
CA ARG A 12 -49.77 9.57 19.29
C ARG A 12 -48.64 10.25 18.49
N ASP A 13 -48.78 11.54 18.21
CA ASP A 13 -47.78 12.30 17.47
C ASP A 13 -46.52 12.50 18.32
N PHE A 14 -46.69 12.72 19.62
CA PHE A 14 -45.58 12.77 20.57
C PHE A 14 -44.79 11.46 20.60
N MET A 15 -45.50 10.33 20.74
CA MET A 15 -44.84 9.00 20.75
C MET A 15 -44.11 8.69 19.46
N LYS A 16 -44.69 9.04 18.29
CA LYS A 16 -44.06 8.89 17.00
C LYS A 16 -42.80 9.75 16.89
N ALA A 17 -42.86 11.02 17.29
CA ALA A 17 -41.73 11.92 17.29
C ALA A 17 -40.62 11.41 18.20
N ALA A 18 -40.95 10.93 19.40
CA ALA A 18 -40.00 10.37 20.33
C ALA A 18 -39.28 9.13 19.75
N ILE A 19 -40.04 8.19 19.16
CA ILE A 19 -39.47 6.99 18.55
C ILE A 19 -38.52 7.35 17.38
N VAL A 20 -38.96 8.26 16.50
CA VAL A 20 -38.13 8.69 15.36
C VAL A 20 -36.88 9.42 15.82
N SER A 21 -36.99 10.30 16.81
CA SER A 21 -35.83 11.05 17.35
C SER A 21 -34.83 10.15 18.02
N ILE A 22 -35.27 9.25 18.90
CA ILE A 22 -34.40 8.30 19.61
C ILE A 22 -33.76 7.32 18.60
N GLY A 23 -34.57 6.74 17.69
CA GLY A 23 -34.08 5.84 16.65
C GLY A 23 -33.09 6.52 15.71
N GLY A 24 -33.36 7.76 15.33
CA GLY A 24 -32.45 8.59 14.53
C GLY A 24 -31.13 8.89 15.24
N LEU A 25 -31.18 9.21 16.53
CA LEU A 25 -29.97 9.43 17.34
C LEU A 25 -29.11 8.16 17.46
N ILE A 26 -29.74 7.02 17.74
CA ILE A 26 -29.05 5.73 17.82
C ILE A 26 -28.46 5.36 16.46
N GLY A 27 -29.27 5.49 15.39
CA GLY A 27 -28.83 5.22 14.02
C GLY A 27 -27.66 6.09 13.60
N ALA A 28 -27.67 7.38 13.92
CA ALA A 28 -26.57 8.29 13.61
C ALA A 28 -25.31 8.00 14.45
N SER A 29 -25.47 7.70 15.74
CA SER A 29 -24.34 7.42 16.62
C SER A 29 -23.55 6.17 16.23
N ILE A 30 -24.19 5.19 15.63
CA ILE A 30 -23.56 3.95 15.14
C ILE A 30 -23.20 4.09 13.66
N GLY A 31 -24.11 4.62 12.84
CA GLY A 31 -23.96 4.67 11.40
C GLY A 31 -22.86 5.62 10.93
N LEU A 32 -22.74 6.81 11.53
CA LEU A 32 -21.70 7.76 11.12
C LEU A 32 -20.27 7.24 11.36
N PRO A 33 -19.92 6.69 12.53
CA PRO A 33 -18.62 6.08 12.73
C PRO A 33 -18.37 4.87 11.82
N ALA A 34 -19.39 4.04 11.59
CA ALA A 34 -19.27 2.87 10.71
C ALA A 34 -18.98 3.28 9.26
N ILE A 35 -19.69 4.28 8.73
CA ILE A 35 -19.45 4.85 7.41
C ILE A 35 -18.04 5.45 7.35
N GLY A 36 -17.64 6.23 8.35
CA GLY A 36 -16.30 6.81 8.43
C GLY A 36 -15.20 5.75 8.46
N TYR A 37 -15.43 4.64 9.15
CA TYR A 37 -14.50 3.51 9.18
C TYR A 37 -14.36 2.82 7.81
N ILE A 38 -15.46 2.63 7.10
CA ILE A 38 -15.45 1.97 5.77
C ILE A 38 -14.85 2.89 4.70
N ILE A 39 -15.22 4.16 4.68
CA ILE A 39 -14.81 5.10 3.64
C ILE A 39 -13.44 5.73 3.96
N GLY A 40 -13.09 5.86 5.24
CA GLY A 40 -11.88 6.53 5.70
C GLY A 40 -10.58 6.08 5.02
N PRO A 41 -10.31 4.77 4.85
CA PRO A 41 -9.13 4.29 4.15
C PRO A 41 -9.07 4.73 2.68
N ALA A 42 -10.21 4.77 1.99
CA ALA A 42 -10.30 5.17 0.59
C ALA A 42 -10.07 6.69 0.39
N LEU A 43 -10.37 7.50 1.41
CA LEU A 43 -10.13 8.95 1.39
C LEU A 43 -8.71 9.34 1.80
N LYS A 44 -7.99 8.45 2.49
CA LYS A 44 -6.56 8.64 2.77
C LYS A 44 -5.78 8.28 1.51
N GLN A 45 -5.57 9.26 0.64
CA GLN A 45 -4.54 9.13 -0.40
C GLN A 45 -3.20 8.98 0.32
N GLY A 46 -2.56 7.82 0.14
CA GLY A 46 -1.22 7.60 0.64
C GLY A 46 -0.31 8.69 0.06
N VAL A 47 0.25 9.53 0.92
CA VAL A 47 1.28 10.48 0.47
C VAL A 47 2.43 9.63 -0.03
N ALA A 48 2.68 9.68 -1.33
CA ALA A 48 3.80 8.96 -1.93
C ALA A 48 5.10 9.44 -1.25
N THR A 49 5.66 8.57 -0.43
CA THR A 49 6.85 8.91 0.37
C THR A 49 8.08 8.32 -0.28
N TRP A 50 9.12 9.15 -0.45
CA TRP A 50 10.43 8.67 -0.88
C TRP A 50 11.14 7.97 0.26
N ILE A 51 11.47 6.70 0.05
CA ILE A 51 12.13 5.85 1.03
C ILE A 51 13.60 5.73 0.66
N ARG A 52 14.47 6.07 1.59
CA ARG A 52 15.90 5.92 1.44
C ARG A 52 16.28 4.44 1.48
N LEU A 53 16.91 3.93 0.43
CA LEU A 53 17.44 2.56 0.38
C LEU A 53 18.91 2.50 0.80
N GLY A 54 19.75 3.32 0.21
CA GLY A 54 21.18 3.34 0.52
C GLY A 54 22.05 3.94 -0.58
N PRO A 55 23.38 3.89 -0.41
CA PRO A 55 24.29 4.48 -1.38
C PRO A 55 24.32 3.69 -2.69
N VAL A 56 24.36 4.39 -3.82
CA VAL A 56 24.45 3.79 -5.15
C VAL A 56 25.73 2.97 -5.35
N SER A 57 26.80 3.28 -4.59
CA SER A 57 28.06 2.55 -4.65
C SER A 57 27.98 1.07 -4.23
N LYS A 58 26.89 0.67 -3.59
CA LYS A 58 26.61 -0.73 -3.23
C LYS A 58 25.93 -1.51 -4.35
N VAL A 59 25.46 -0.84 -5.41
CA VAL A 59 24.78 -1.50 -6.52
C VAL A 59 25.83 -2.10 -7.44
N GLU A 60 25.74 -3.40 -7.66
CA GLU A 60 26.62 -4.10 -8.61
C GLU A 60 26.13 -3.88 -10.04
N LEU A 61 27.06 -3.61 -10.97
CA LEU A 61 26.74 -3.50 -12.38
C LEU A 61 26.23 -4.84 -12.92
N ASN A 62 25.16 -4.81 -13.67
CA ASN A 62 24.57 -5.98 -14.32
C ASN A 62 24.12 -7.11 -13.38
N ASN A 63 24.09 -6.88 -12.06
CA ASN A 63 23.68 -7.88 -11.09
C ASN A 63 22.63 -7.29 -10.13
N PRO A 64 21.44 -7.87 -10.02
CA PRO A 64 20.42 -7.39 -9.09
C PRO A 64 20.87 -7.41 -7.64
N THR A 65 21.00 -6.25 -7.03
CA THR A 65 21.45 -6.07 -5.66
C THR A 65 20.24 -5.86 -4.73
N LEU A 66 20.12 -6.69 -3.68
CA LEU A 66 19.02 -6.58 -2.72
C LEU A 66 19.30 -5.50 -1.68
N PHE A 67 18.47 -4.49 -1.64
CA PHE A 67 18.42 -3.50 -0.57
C PHE A 67 17.29 -3.81 0.40
N LYS A 68 17.56 -3.59 1.69
CA LYS A 68 16.59 -3.70 2.77
C LYS A 68 16.65 -2.45 3.62
N THR A 69 15.51 -1.90 3.94
CA THR A 69 15.38 -0.76 4.85
C THR A 69 14.17 -0.93 5.73
N THR A 70 14.23 -0.44 6.95
CA THR A 70 13.10 -0.45 7.87
C THR A 70 12.55 0.96 7.97
N ILE A 71 11.25 1.09 7.79
CA ILE A 71 10.53 2.33 7.97
C ILE A 71 9.59 2.21 9.18
N GLU A 72 9.43 3.31 9.90
CA GLU A 72 8.40 3.41 10.93
C GLU A 72 7.12 3.94 10.29
N THR A 73 6.06 3.19 10.42
CA THR A 73 4.73 3.56 9.91
C THR A 73 3.77 3.66 11.08
N GLN A 74 3.09 4.79 11.20
CA GLN A 74 2.03 4.96 12.18
C GLN A 74 0.68 4.61 11.55
N THR A 75 0.04 3.57 12.07
CA THR A 75 -1.32 3.20 11.70
C THR A 75 -2.25 3.40 12.90
N GLY A 76 -3.03 4.46 12.87
CA GLY A 76 -3.82 4.89 14.02
C GLY A 76 -2.92 5.29 15.21
N TRP A 77 -2.99 4.54 16.29
CA TRP A 77 -2.24 4.76 17.54
C TRP A 77 -1.01 3.85 17.68
N ILE A 78 -0.77 2.98 16.69
CA ILE A 78 0.29 1.96 16.75
C ILE A 78 1.42 2.36 15.81
N ASN A 79 2.64 2.43 16.34
CA ASN A 79 3.86 2.52 15.54
C ASN A 79 4.30 1.11 15.16
N THR A 80 4.39 0.83 13.88
CA THR A 80 4.82 -0.45 13.33
C THR A 80 6.08 -0.25 12.52
N GLN A 81 7.07 -1.11 12.72
CA GLN A 81 8.24 -1.17 11.86
C GLN A 81 7.93 -2.10 10.68
N GLU A 82 8.10 -1.58 9.48
CA GLU A 82 7.91 -2.32 8.25
C GLU A 82 9.24 -2.44 7.49
N GLU A 83 9.67 -3.67 7.21
CA GLU A 83 10.82 -3.93 6.37
C GLU A 83 10.43 -3.83 4.91
N ILE A 84 11.00 -2.88 4.21
CA ILE A 84 10.90 -2.74 2.76
C ILE A 84 12.17 -3.30 2.14
N SER A 85 12.00 -4.13 1.11
CA SER A 85 13.10 -4.69 0.37
C SER A 85 12.81 -4.63 -1.12
N ALA A 86 13.84 -4.23 -1.88
CA ALA A 86 13.78 -4.12 -3.33
C ALA A 86 15.10 -4.59 -3.94
N TYR A 87 15.00 -5.21 -5.12
CA TYR A 87 16.16 -5.47 -5.96
C TYR A 87 16.42 -4.27 -6.85
N ILE A 88 17.64 -3.82 -6.84
CA ILE A 88 18.13 -2.72 -7.66
C ILE A 88 19.03 -3.28 -8.75
N LEU A 89 18.71 -2.92 -9.98
CA LEU A 89 19.47 -3.28 -11.17
C LEU A 89 19.96 -2.01 -11.87
N THR A 90 21.19 -2.02 -12.32
CA THR A 90 21.76 -1.00 -13.21
C THR A 90 22.71 -1.68 -14.20
N ASP A 91 22.66 -1.22 -15.44
CA ASP A 91 23.58 -1.69 -16.49
C ASP A 91 24.72 -0.68 -16.74
N ASN A 92 24.53 0.58 -16.42
CA ASN A 92 25.45 1.69 -16.70
C ASN A 92 25.92 2.48 -15.48
N GLY A 93 25.39 2.15 -14.27
CA GLY A 93 25.68 2.88 -13.03
C GLY A 93 25.03 4.25 -12.91
N GLN A 94 24.16 4.63 -13.85
CA GLN A 94 23.43 5.90 -13.88
C GLN A 94 21.92 5.70 -13.80
N ASP A 95 21.40 4.76 -14.55
CA ASP A 95 19.98 4.42 -14.57
C ASP A 95 19.72 3.22 -13.65
N PHE A 96 18.81 3.38 -12.70
CA PHE A 96 18.49 2.37 -11.71
C PHE A 96 17.05 1.90 -11.86
N VAL A 97 16.87 0.60 -11.98
CA VAL A 97 15.56 -0.05 -11.96
C VAL A 97 15.38 -0.70 -10.59
N ALA A 98 14.35 -0.29 -9.86
CA ALA A 98 13.98 -0.90 -8.60
C ALA A 98 12.79 -1.84 -8.79
N MET A 99 12.94 -3.08 -8.36
CA MET A 99 11.93 -4.13 -8.46
C MET A 99 11.58 -4.65 -7.07
N SER A 100 10.30 -4.90 -6.85
CA SER A 100 9.84 -5.57 -5.64
C SER A 100 10.43 -6.98 -5.55
N ASN A 101 10.81 -7.40 -4.36
CA ASN A 101 11.16 -8.78 -4.12
C ASN A 101 9.93 -9.66 -3.78
N ILE A 102 8.73 -9.17 -4.01
CA ILE A 102 7.48 -9.88 -3.72
C ILE A 102 6.94 -10.49 -5.00
N CYS A 103 6.75 -11.81 -4.96
CA CYS A 103 6.18 -12.58 -6.07
C CYS A 103 4.72 -12.17 -6.33
N THR A 104 4.39 -11.88 -7.57
CA THR A 104 3.06 -11.43 -8.00
C THR A 104 1.98 -12.51 -8.00
N HIS A 105 2.34 -13.76 -7.63
CA HIS A 105 1.36 -14.85 -7.45
C HIS A 105 0.65 -14.72 -6.08
N LEU A 106 1.34 -15.01 -4.98
CA LEU A 106 0.79 -15.00 -3.62
C LEU A 106 1.71 -14.34 -2.59
N GLY A 107 2.56 -13.39 -3.02
CA GLY A 107 3.30 -12.54 -2.09
C GLY A 107 4.56 -13.14 -1.47
N CYS A 108 5.03 -14.32 -1.89
CA CYS A 108 6.28 -14.88 -1.40
C CYS A 108 7.47 -14.05 -1.85
N ARG A 109 8.55 -14.02 -1.05
CA ARG A 109 9.77 -13.31 -1.43
C ARG A 109 10.55 -14.09 -2.48
N VAL A 110 10.85 -13.46 -3.61
CA VAL A 110 11.72 -14.00 -4.66
C VAL A 110 13.18 -13.83 -4.27
N ARG A 111 14.04 -14.72 -4.80
CA ARG A 111 15.48 -14.69 -4.62
C ARG A 111 16.18 -14.65 -5.97
N TRP A 112 17.17 -13.79 -6.08
CA TRP A 112 18.07 -13.79 -7.22
C TRP A 112 19.05 -14.97 -7.11
N ILE A 113 19.19 -15.74 -8.17
CA ILE A 113 20.15 -16.83 -8.30
C ILE A 113 21.11 -16.45 -9.41
N ALA A 114 22.32 -16.03 -9.03
CA ALA A 114 23.31 -15.49 -9.95
C ALA A 114 23.74 -16.52 -11.01
N ASP A 115 23.90 -17.79 -10.63
CA ASP A 115 24.29 -18.88 -11.53
C ASP A 115 23.27 -19.17 -12.61
N ASP A 116 21.97 -18.93 -12.34
CA ASP A 116 20.87 -19.10 -13.29
C ASP A 116 20.51 -17.79 -13.99
N GLY A 117 20.95 -16.66 -13.48
CA GLY A 117 20.62 -15.34 -14.02
C GLY A 117 19.13 -14.99 -13.92
N LYS A 118 18.42 -15.52 -12.92
CA LYS A 118 16.98 -15.39 -12.75
C LYS A 118 16.56 -15.21 -11.28
N PHE A 119 15.36 -14.67 -11.10
CA PHE A 119 14.69 -14.68 -9.81
C PHE A 119 13.82 -15.93 -9.68
N HIS A 120 13.91 -16.58 -8.53
CA HIS A 120 13.12 -17.75 -8.19
C HIS A 120 12.21 -17.48 -6.98
N CYS A 121 10.95 -17.87 -7.11
CA CYS A 121 9.99 -17.88 -6.03
C CYS A 121 9.93 -19.29 -5.43
N PRO A 122 10.32 -19.51 -4.17
CA PRO A 122 10.42 -20.85 -3.59
C PRO A 122 9.05 -21.48 -3.29
N CYS A 123 7.95 -20.70 -3.27
CA CYS A 123 6.65 -21.20 -2.86
C CYS A 123 5.98 -22.07 -3.93
N HIS A 124 5.97 -21.61 -5.18
CA HIS A 124 5.27 -22.31 -6.28
C HIS A 124 6.08 -22.29 -7.57
N ASN A 125 7.42 -22.28 -7.47
CA ASN A 125 8.34 -22.33 -8.62
C ASN A 125 8.11 -21.24 -9.68
N GLY A 126 7.66 -20.05 -9.26
CA GLY A 126 7.63 -18.89 -10.15
C GLY A 126 9.04 -18.44 -10.51
N VAL A 127 9.31 -18.23 -11.78
CA VAL A 127 10.62 -17.80 -12.28
C VAL A 127 10.46 -16.49 -13.04
N PHE A 128 11.34 -15.52 -12.74
CA PHE A 128 11.37 -14.23 -13.42
C PHE A 128 12.76 -13.98 -14.01
N ALA A 129 12.80 -13.36 -15.15
CA ALA A 129 14.03 -12.92 -15.76
C ALA A 129 14.70 -11.79 -14.96
N LYS A 130 15.91 -11.42 -15.30
CA LYS A 130 16.71 -10.36 -14.65
C LYS A 130 15.97 -9.01 -14.61
N ASP A 131 15.16 -8.70 -15.61
CA ASP A 131 14.35 -7.48 -15.70
C ASP A 131 13.00 -7.56 -14.96
N GLY A 132 12.73 -8.69 -14.29
CA GLY A 132 11.50 -8.96 -13.56
C GLY A 132 10.35 -9.53 -14.39
N THR A 133 10.52 -9.77 -15.69
CA THR A 133 9.48 -10.41 -16.52
C THR A 133 9.28 -11.87 -16.14
N VAL A 134 8.04 -12.37 -16.28
CA VAL A 134 7.72 -13.78 -15.97
C VAL A 134 8.31 -14.70 -17.04
N VAL A 135 9.10 -15.67 -16.62
CA VAL A 135 9.65 -16.74 -17.47
C VAL A 135 8.79 -17.98 -17.39
N SER A 136 8.40 -18.39 -16.17
CA SER A 136 7.58 -19.58 -15.98
C SER A 136 6.88 -19.58 -14.61
N GLY A 137 5.91 -20.47 -14.46
CA GLY A 137 5.16 -20.67 -13.23
C GLY A 137 3.87 -19.86 -13.15
N PRO A 138 3.24 -19.83 -11.97
CA PRO A 138 1.91 -19.25 -11.77
C PRO A 138 1.84 -17.71 -11.66
N PRO A 139 2.94 -16.91 -11.56
CA PRO A 139 2.83 -15.46 -11.48
C PRO A 139 2.11 -14.87 -12.69
N PRO A 140 1.04 -14.05 -12.51
CA PRO A 140 0.25 -13.52 -13.61
C PRO A 140 0.88 -12.32 -14.33
N ARG A 141 1.89 -11.68 -13.73
CA ARG A 141 2.51 -10.46 -14.23
C ARG A 141 3.94 -10.30 -13.72
N PRO A 142 4.75 -9.44 -14.35
CA PRO A 142 6.11 -9.13 -13.90
C PRO A 142 6.17 -8.66 -12.45
N LEU A 143 7.38 -8.66 -11.87
CA LEU A 143 7.63 -8.03 -10.58
C LEU A 143 7.28 -6.55 -10.63
N ASP A 144 6.68 -6.05 -9.55
CA ASP A 144 6.33 -4.63 -9.44
C ASP A 144 7.58 -3.77 -9.46
N ARG A 145 7.51 -2.64 -10.17
CA ARG A 145 8.59 -1.65 -10.25
C ARG A 145 8.25 -0.44 -9.39
N PHE A 146 9.27 0.12 -8.75
CA PHE A 146 9.17 1.36 -8.02
C PHE A 146 9.81 2.49 -8.83
N GLU A 147 9.24 3.70 -8.72
CA GLU A 147 9.94 4.90 -9.18
C GLU A 147 11.20 5.09 -8.36
N THR A 148 12.30 5.46 -9.02
CA THR A 148 13.60 5.68 -8.39
C THR A 148 14.06 7.11 -8.58
N LYS A 149 14.83 7.62 -7.62
CA LYS A 149 15.63 8.83 -7.75
C LYS A 149 16.95 8.68 -7.02
N VAL A 150 17.96 9.40 -7.48
CA VAL A 150 19.27 9.48 -6.83
C VAL A 150 19.51 10.93 -6.41
N GLU A 151 19.83 11.14 -5.13
CA GLU A 151 20.20 12.43 -4.56
C GLU A 151 21.45 12.23 -3.70
N ASP A 152 22.48 13.01 -3.93
CA ASP A 152 23.75 12.96 -3.19
C ASP A 152 24.37 11.55 -3.10
N GLY A 153 24.27 10.76 -4.18
CA GLY A 153 24.79 9.39 -4.22
C GLY A 153 23.95 8.38 -3.42
N ILE A 154 22.79 8.77 -2.97
CA ILE A 154 21.83 7.90 -2.26
C ILE A 154 20.66 7.59 -3.18
N LEU A 155 20.28 6.31 -3.23
CA LEU A 155 19.13 5.82 -3.96
C LEU A 155 17.89 5.84 -3.09
N TYR A 156 16.82 6.37 -3.65
CA TYR A 156 15.47 6.39 -3.06
C TYR A 156 14.49 5.67 -3.98
N VAL A 157 13.49 5.05 -3.37
CA VAL A 157 12.32 4.50 -4.07
C VAL A 157 11.05 5.17 -3.57
N LYS A 158 10.10 5.34 -4.47
CA LYS A 158 8.80 5.91 -4.15
C LYS A 158 7.83 4.79 -3.79
N ARG A 159 7.25 4.89 -2.61
CA ARG A 159 6.13 4.05 -2.20
C ARG A 159 4.83 4.78 -2.57
N GLY A 160 4.01 4.14 -3.39
CA GLY A 160 2.67 4.60 -3.74
C GLY A 160 1.63 4.13 -2.73
#